data_c06ce0354cd592072d349589c3105c9c
#
_entry.id   c06ce0354cd592072d349589c3105c9c
#
_cell.length_a   1.000
_cell.length_b   1.000
_cell.length_c   1.000
_cell.angle_alpha   90.00
_cell.angle_beta   90.00
_cell.angle_gamma   90.00
#
_symmetry.space_group_name_H-M   'P 1'
#
loop_
_entity.id
_entity.type
_entity.pdbx_description
1 polymer ?
#
loop_
_entity_poly.entity_id
_entity_poly.type
_entity_poly.pdbx_seq_one_letter_code
_entity_poly.pdbx_strand_id
1 'polypeptide(L)'
;MTSSRILTTHVGSLPRPERVVTQLFAQDSGMSYDEATFDRVMQEEVLNVVAKQIEASVDVVSDGETSNISYATYIRHRLTGFEIGEMPRATPRDLDDFPDFKERLAKLGATPKYLRPVCAGPIAVKDLSGLHKDIDNLKAACNAQGAKKAFMNSASPGVIAVFQPNNYYASHEKYLGALADAMTTEYEAIVAAGLDLQIDAPDLGMGRHIKFRDATEEEFLRNANMQVEALNHALRNIPAEKIRMHICWGNYEGPHHHDIGLDRVLGLVCKAKPATILFEGANPRHAHEWEVWAEAQAKGLVPDNKVLCPGLLDSTNNFIEHPRLIMQRLLQYANIVGKDRVMAGTDCGFGTFAGFGAVHPPIAYAKLKSLAEGAALATQKLWGNA
;
A
#
# COMPACT_ATOMS: atom_id res chain seq x y z
N MET A 1 6.87 1.40 23.66
CA MET A 1 6.29 2.54 24.40
C MET A 1 4.81 2.54 24.09
N THR A 2 3.97 2.36 25.08
CA THR A 2 2.51 2.50 24.94
C THR A 2 2.21 3.96 24.56
N SER A 3 1.59 4.15 23.40
CA SER A 3 1.13 5.48 22.99
C SER A 3 -0.01 5.90 23.90
N SER A 4 -0.02 7.13 24.41
CA SER A 4 -1.16 7.68 25.14
C SER A 4 -2.25 8.23 24.22
N ARG A 5 -2.17 7.96 22.92
CA ARG A 5 -3.12 8.38 21.89
C ARG A 5 -3.11 7.48 20.66
N ILE A 6 -4.14 7.54 19.85
CA ILE A 6 -4.19 6.92 18.54
C ILE A 6 -3.31 7.73 17.57
N LEU A 7 -2.36 7.05 16.92
CA LEU A 7 -1.53 7.64 15.89
C LEU A 7 -2.24 7.59 14.53
N THR A 8 -1.99 8.60 13.70
CA THR A 8 -2.51 8.72 12.33
C THR A 8 -1.45 8.41 11.30
N THR A 9 -1.86 7.78 10.21
CA THR A 9 -1.02 7.45 9.07
C THR A 9 -1.88 7.29 7.81
N HIS A 10 -1.25 6.89 6.71
CA HIS A 10 -1.92 6.52 5.46
C HIS A 10 -1.19 5.35 4.79
N VAL A 11 -1.70 4.88 3.65
CA VAL A 11 -1.13 3.71 2.96
C VAL A 11 0.18 4.02 2.21
N GLY A 12 0.40 5.24 1.75
CA GLY A 12 1.67 5.62 1.11
C GLY A 12 1.48 6.63 0.00
N SER A 13 0.98 6.20 -1.16
CA SER A 13 0.91 7.07 -2.33
C SER A 13 -0.02 8.26 -2.13
N LEU A 14 0.48 9.44 -2.48
CA LEU A 14 -0.22 10.71 -2.44
C LEU A 14 -0.32 11.33 -3.84
N PRO A 15 -1.26 12.26 -4.08
CA PRO A 15 -1.43 12.85 -5.40
C PRO A 15 -0.16 13.53 -5.89
N ARG A 16 0.28 13.18 -7.10
CA ARG A 16 1.46 13.74 -7.76
C ARG A 16 1.07 14.88 -8.70
N PRO A 17 1.78 16.03 -8.65
CA PRO A 17 1.57 17.11 -9.62
C PRO A 17 2.08 16.70 -11.01
N GLU A 18 1.57 17.34 -12.05
CA GLU A 18 1.88 17.03 -13.45
C GLU A 18 3.39 17.05 -13.75
N ARG A 19 4.14 17.98 -13.14
CA ARG A 19 5.61 18.04 -13.28
C ARG A 19 6.31 16.76 -12.84
N VAL A 20 5.83 16.09 -11.79
CA VAL A 20 6.34 14.79 -11.31
C VAL A 20 5.93 13.68 -12.27
N VAL A 21 4.65 13.65 -12.64
CA VAL A 21 4.08 12.64 -13.56
C VAL A 21 4.82 12.63 -14.89
N THR A 22 5.12 13.82 -15.45
CA THR A 22 5.88 13.97 -16.71
C THR A 22 7.27 13.34 -16.59
N GLN A 23 8.01 13.58 -15.50
CA GLN A 23 9.33 13.02 -15.28
C GLN A 23 9.28 11.49 -15.12
N LEU A 24 8.31 10.97 -14.38
CA LEU A 24 8.13 9.54 -14.19
C LEU A 24 7.82 8.82 -15.50
N PHE A 25 6.96 9.37 -16.35
CA PHE A 25 6.69 8.78 -17.67
C PHE A 25 7.89 8.84 -18.62
N ALA A 26 8.69 9.91 -18.58
CA ALA A 26 9.91 9.99 -19.37
C ALA A 26 10.90 8.90 -18.96
N GLN A 27 11.13 8.71 -17.66
CA GLN A 27 11.98 7.65 -17.11
C GLN A 27 11.42 6.26 -17.46
N ASP A 28 10.12 6.02 -17.24
CA ASP A 28 9.48 4.71 -17.44
C ASP A 28 9.48 4.28 -18.91
N SER A 29 9.31 5.22 -19.85
CA SER A 29 9.31 4.93 -21.29
C SER A 29 10.72 4.75 -21.90
N GLY A 30 11.79 4.98 -21.12
CA GLY A 30 13.17 4.96 -21.61
C GLY A 30 13.50 6.12 -22.55
N MET A 31 12.67 7.17 -22.59
CA MET A 31 13.00 8.41 -23.29
C MET A 31 14.15 9.12 -22.60
N SER A 32 14.91 9.91 -23.39
CA SER A 32 15.94 10.77 -22.79
C SER A 32 15.29 11.77 -21.83
N TYR A 33 15.76 11.82 -20.59
CA TYR A 33 15.40 12.80 -19.59
C TYR A 33 16.64 13.32 -18.88
N ASP A 34 16.59 14.56 -18.36
CA ASP A 34 17.66 15.13 -17.57
C ASP A 34 17.58 14.61 -16.13
N GLU A 35 18.55 13.76 -15.76
CA GLU A 35 18.60 13.12 -14.44
C GLU A 35 18.70 14.15 -13.30
N ALA A 36 19.46 15.23 -13.49
CA ALA A 36 19.58 16.29 -12.49
C ALA A 36 18.25 17.03 -12.28
N THR A 37 17.50 17.26 -13.33
CA THR A 37 16.14 17.83 -13.24
C THR A 37 15.17 16.86 -12.57
N PHE A 38 15.26 15.57 -12.91
CA PHE A 38 14.46 14.52 -12.25
C PHE A 38 14.71 14.54 -10.73
N ASP A 39 15.95 14.41 -10.31
CA ASP A 39 16.34 14.38 -8.89
C ASP A 39 15.87 15.62 -8.14
N ARG A 40 16.06 16.81 -8.72
CA ARG A 40 15.59 18.06 -8.11
C ARG A 40 14.06 18.11 -7.96
N VAL A 41 13.32 17.71 -9.00
CA VAL A 41 11.85 17.70 -8.95
C VAL A 41 11.34 16.73 -7.89
N MET A 42 11.94 15.53 -7.76
CA MET A 42 11.57 14.56 -6.74
C MET A 42 11.88 15.08 -5.33
N GLN A 43 13.06 15.65 -5.12
CA GLN A 43 13.44 16.22 -3.83
C GLN A 43 12.50 17.35 -3.39
N GLU A 44 12.20 18.29 -4.28
CA GLU A 44 11.28 19.41 -4.01
C GLU A 44 9.86 18.88 -3.68
N GLU A 45 9.37 17.88 -4.41
CA GLU A 45 8.03 17.37 -4.19
C GLU A 45 7.94 16.51 -2.92
N VAL A 46 8.94 15.72 -2.58
CA VAL A 46 8.97 14.97 -1.31
C VAL A 46 8.93 15.93 -0.12
N LEU A 47 9.69 17.03 -0.18
CA LEU A 47 9.63 18.08 0.86
C LEU A 47 8.22 18.66 0.98
N ASN A 48 7.56 18.98 -0.14
CA ASN A 48 6.20 19.52 -0.19
C ASN A 48 5.15 18.50 0.33
N VAL A 49 5.27 17.23 -0.06
CA VAL A 49 4.36 16.16 0.37
C VAL A 49 4.46 15.92 1.87
N VAL A 50 5.66 15.89 2.44
CA VAL A 50 5.86 15.75 3.89
C VAL A 50 5.30 16.98 4.64
N ALA A 51 5.54 18.19 4.13
CA ALA A 51 4.98 19.42 4.73
C ALA A 51 3.45 19.38 4.82
N LYS A 52 2.78 18.98 3.73
CA LYS A 52 1.30 18.86 3.69
C LYS A 52 0.75 17.77 4.64
N GLN A 53 1.47 16.67 4.82
CA GLN A 53 1.10 15.65 5.80
C GLN A 53 1.20 16.18 7.24
N ILE A 54 2.26 16.91 7.56
CA ILE A 54 2.41 17.56 8.87
C ILE A 54 1.34 18.63 9.09
N GLU A 55 1.03 19.45 8.07
CA GLU A 55 -0.07 20.43 8.13
C GLU A 55 -1.43 19.76 8.38
N ALA A 56 -1.65 18.57 7.78
CA ALA A 56 -2.84 17.75 8.03
C ALA A 56 -2.79 17.00 9.37
N SER A 57 -1.73 17.16 10.18
CA SER A 57 -1.53 16.50 11.48
C SER A 57 -1.40 14.98 11.39
N VAL A 58 -0.80 14.47 10.31
CA VAL A 58 -0.44 13.06 10.18
C VAL A 58 0.81 12.76 11.00
N ASP A 59 0.77 11.71 11.83
CA ASP A 59 1.85 11.36 12.76
C ASP A 59 2.98 10.55 12.13
N VAL A 60 2.63 9.60 11.27
CA VAL A 60 3.60 8.73 10.59
C VAL A 60 3.52 9.02 9.10
N VAL A 61 4.48 9.80 8.60
CA VAL A 61 4.49 10.34 7.24
C VAL A 61 5.28 9.44 6.28
N SER A 62 5.14 9.69 4.97
CA SER A 62 5.95 9.05 3.92
C SER A 62 6.35 10.07 2.85
N ASP A 63 7.16 9.62 1.89
CA ASP A 63 7.49 10.35 0.67
C ASP A 63 6.35 10.46 -0.34
N GLY A 64 5.18 9.84 -0.05
CA GLY A 64 4.02 9.81 -0.94
C GLY A 64 4.23 8.95 -2.19
N GLU A 65 5.24 8.07 -2.20
CA GLU A 65 5.68 7.30 -3.39
C GLU A 65 5.97 8.22 -4.60
N THR A 66 6.48 9.41 -4.32
CA THR A 66 6.62 10.49 -5.31
C THR A 66 7.46 10.07 -6.50
N SER A 67 8.56 9.32 -6.30
CA SER A 67 9.51 8.88 -7.33
C SER A 67 9.14 7.56 -8.02
N ASN A 68 8.03 6.92 -7.64
CA ASN A 68 7.60 5.65 -8.21
C ASN A 68 6.48 5.83 -9.23
N ILE A 69 6.63 5.21 -10.42
CA ILE A 69 5.58 5.18 -11.45
C ILE A 69 4.33 4.43 -10.99
N SER A 70 4.52 3.40 -10.17
CA SER A 70 3.49 2.61 -9.49
C SER A 70 4.10 1.88 -8.29
N TYR A 71 3.27 1.41 -7.38
CA TYR A 71 3.69 0.66 -6.20
C TYR A 71 4.28 -0.74 -6.50
N ALA A 72 4.20 -1.23 -7.73
CA ALA A 72 4.67 -2.58 -8.06
C ALA A 72 5.68 -2.63 -9.21
N THR A 73 5.49 -1.82 -10.28
CA THR A 73 6.31 -1.95 -11.50
C THR A 73 7.62 -1.16 -11.45
N TYR A 74 7.79 -0.27 -10.46
CA TYR A 74 9.05 0.44 -10.22
C TYR A 74 10.25 -0.50 -10.02
N ILE A 75 9.99 -1.72 -9.55
CA ILE A 75 10.99 -2.77 -9.25
C ILE A 75 11.88 -3.09 -10.46
N ARG A 76 11.38 -2.98 -11.69
CA ARG A 76 12.18 -3.20 -12.90
C ARG A 76 13.40 -2.28 -13.03
N HIS A 77 13.38 -1.14 -12.35
CA HIS A 77 14.52 -0.23 -12.28
C HIS A 77 15.57 -0.69 -11.25
N ARG A 78 15.16 -1.46 -10.25
CA ARG A 78 16.01 -1.93 -9.12
C ARG A 78 16.49 -3.37 -9.27
N LEU A 79 15.76 -4.22 -10.01
CA LEU A 79 16.07 -5.64 -10.20
C LEU A 79 16.31 -5.95 -11.68
N THR A 80 17.13 -6.99 -11.94
CA THR A 80 17.30 -7.60 -13.27
C THR A 80 16.15 -8.55 -13.61
N GLY A 81 16.16 -9.09 -14.82
CA GLY A 81 15.26 -10.15 -15.26
C GLY A 81 13.92 -9.66 -15.79
N PHE A 82 13.67 -8.36 -15.81
CA PHE A 82 12.43 -7.78 -16.34
C PHE A 82 12.63 -7.15 -17.71
N GLU A 83 11.72 -7.48 -18.63
CA GLU A 83 11.61 -6.89 -19.97
C GLU A 83 10.19 -6.37 -20.18
N ILE A 84 10.03 -5.40 -21.10
CA ILE A 84 8.72 -4.91 -21.48
C ILE A 84 8.04 -5.96 -22.34
N GLY A 85 6.88 -6.44 -21.91
CA GLY A 85 6.11 -7.48 -22.59
C GLY A 85 4.76 -6.99 -23.09
N GLU A 86 4.25 -7.68 -24.10
CA GLU A 86 2.90 -7.49 -24.64
C GLU A 86 1.90 -8.42 -23.93
N MET A 87 1.66 -8.18 -22.63
CA MET A 87 0.65 -8.98 -21.92
C MET A 87 -0.67 -8.22 -21.84
N PRO A 88 -1.82 -8.88 -22.12
CA PRO A 88 -3.12 -8.26 -21.94
C PRO A 88 -3.32 -7.86 -20.48
N ARG A 89 -3.97 -6.73 -20.24
CA ARG A 89 -4.29 -6.27 -18.90
C ARG A 89 -5.38 -7.14 -18.30
N ALA A 90 -5.10 -7.82 -17.21
CA ALA A 90 -6.16 -8.38 -16.38
C ALA A 90 -6.97 -7.22 -15.79
N THR A 91 -8.27 -7.20 -16.06
CA THR A 91 -9.21 -6.26 -15.44
C THR A 91 -9.90 -6.96 -14.27
N PRO A 92 -10.32 -6.22 -13.23
CA PRO A 92 -11.14 -6.78 -12.17
C PRO A 92 -12.35 -7.53 -12.74
N ARG A 93 -12.63 -8.69 -12.18
CA ARG A 93 -13.68 -9.61 -12.69
C ARG A 93 -15.07 -9.00 -12.62
N ASP A 94 -15.34 -8.22 -11.61
CA ASP A 94 -16.62 -7.54 -11.39
C ASP A 94 -17.00 -6.56 -12.51
N LEU A 95 -16.01 -6.01 -13.22
CA LEU A 95 -16.25 -5.14 -14.37
C LEU A 95 -16.77 -5.89 -15.59
N ASP A 96 -16.62 -7.21 -15.65
CA ASP A 96 -17.16 -8.00 -16.76
C ASP A 96 -18.68 -8.17 -16.67
N ASP A 97 -19.27 -8.07 -15.48
CA ASP A 97 -20.71 -8.09 -15.26
C ASP A 97 -21.38 -6.76 -15.66
N PHE A 98 -20.58 -5.70 -15.84
CA PHE A 98 -21.04 -4.36 -16.19
C PHE A 98 -20.23 -3.76 -17.36
N PRO A 99 -20.35 -4.29 -18.59
CA PRO A 99 -19.50 -3.90 -19.73
C PRO A 99 -19.59 -2.41 -20.08
N ASP A 100 -20.78 -1.82 -19.97
CA ASP A 100 -20.97 -0.38 -20.25
C ASP A 100 -20.25 0.50 -19.23
N PHE A 101 -20.24 0.07 -17.96
CA PHE A 101 -19.49 0.75 -16.89
C PHE A 101 -17.98 0.61 -17.10
N LYS A 102 -17.52 -0.57 -17.49
CA LYS A 102 -16.11 -0.82 -17.85
C LYS A 102 -15.64 0.09 -18.99
N GLU A 103 -16.47 0.25 -20.03
CA GLU A 103 -16.18 1.16 -21.15
C GLU A 103 -16.14 2.63 -20.70
N ARG A 104 -17.06 3.03 -19.82
CA ARG A 104 -17.09 4.38 -19.23
C ARG A 104 -15.82 4.65 -18.44
N LEU A 105 -15.36 3.72 -17.58
CA LEU A 105 -14.12 3.87 -16.82
C LEU A 105 -12.89 4.01 -17.74
N ALA A 106 -12.85 3.23 -18.83
CA ALA A 106 -11.78 3.34 -19.81
C ALA A 106 -11.74 4.71 -20.50
N LYS A 107 -12.90 5.26 -20.85
CA LYS A 107 -13.04 6.60 -21.47
C LYS A 107 -12.64 7.74 -20.53
N LEU A 108 -12.87 7.59 -19.24
CA LEU A 108 -12.50 8.59 -18.23
C LEU A 108 -10.98 8.59 -17.93
N GLY A 109 -10.20 7.81 -18.65
CA GLY A 109 -8.75 7.71 -18.39
C GLY A 109 -8.40 6.97 -17.09
N ALA A 110 -9.38 6.31 -16.48
CA ALA A 110 -9.22 5.50 -15.29
C ALA A 110 -8.36 4.24 -15.52
N THR A 111 -7.53 4.26 -16.57
CA THR A 111 -6.64 3.16 -16.92
C THR A 111 -5.20 3.61 -16.75
N PRO A 112 -4.44 3.05 -15.82
CA PRO A 112 -3.04 3.40 -15.61
C PRO A 112 -2.21 3.23 -16.91
N LYS A 113 -1.33 4.19 -17.20
CA LYS A 113 -0.51 4.25 -18.44
C LYS A 113 0.94 3.91 -18.15
N TYR A 114 1.23 2.82 -17.49
CA TYR A 114 2.62 2.37 -17.28
C TYR A 114 2.97 1.20 -18.21
N LEU A 115 4.25 1.02 -18.47
CA LEU A 115 4.76 -0.14 -19.21
C LEU A 115 4.60 -1.41 -18.37
N ARG A 116 4.39 -2.55 -19.03
CA ARG A 116 4.18 -3.84 -18.36
C ARG A 116 5.38 -4.72 -18.48
N PRO A 117 6.16 -4.81 -17.41
CA PRO A 117 7.27 -5.74 -17.40
C PRO A 117 6.77 -7.17 -17.22
N VAL A 118 7.54 -8.12 -17.80
CA VAL A 118 7.42 -9.56 -17.59
C VAL A 118 8.77 -10.07 -17.09
N CYS A 119 8.77 -11.10 -16.26
CA CYS A 119 9.99 -11.77 -15.87
C CYS A 119 10.46 -12.67 -17.01
N ALA A 120 11.52 -12.25 -17.73
CA ALA A 120 12.13 -12.93 -18.87
C ALA A 120 13.55 -13.44 -18.59
N GLY A 121 14.09 -13.22 -17.39
CA GLY A 121 15.45 -13.61 -17.02
C GLY A 121 15.63 -13.80 -15.51
N PRO A 122 16.84 -14.09 -15.04
CA PRO A 122 17.13 -14.29 -13.63
C PRO A 122 16.97 -12.99 -12.85
N ILE A 123 16.27 -13.06 -11.72
CA ILE A 123 16.08 -11.94 -10.79
C ILE A 123 17.28 -11.81 -9.87
N ALA A 124 17.84 -10.62 -9.84
CA ALA A 124 18.90 -10.20 -8.91
C ALA A 124 18.83 -8.70 -8.70
N VAL A 125 19.44 -8.20 -7.64
CA VAL A 125 19.60 -6.75 -7.43
C VAL A 125 20.44 -6.16 -8.57
N LYS A 126 19.94 -5.12 -9.23
CA LYS A 126 20.59 -4.41 -10.34
C LYS A 126 21.21 -3.12 -9.84
N ASP A 127 20.40 -2.27 -9.25
CA ASP A 127 20.81 -0.94 -8.81
C ASP A 127 19.84 -0.44 -7.71
N LEU A 128 20.40 0.00 -6.60
CA LEU A 128 19.68 0.57 -5.47
C LEU A 128 19.93 2.08 -5.31
N SER A 129 20.62 2.73 -6.24
CA SER A 129 20.90 4.16 -6.16
C SER A 129 19.62 5.00 -6.06
N GLY A 130 18.57 4.64 -6.81
CA GLY A 130 17.26 5.26 -6.72
C GLY A 130 16.62 5.10 -5.33
N LEU A 131 16.71 3.90 -4.74
CA LEU A 131 16.22 3.68 -3.37
C LEU A 131 16.96 4.57 -2.36
N HIS A 132 18.29 4.67 -2.46
CA HIS A 132 19.05 5.52 -1.55
C HIS A 132 18.69 7.00 -1.70
N LYS A 133 18.50 7.49 -2.93
CA LYS A 133 17.98 8.85 -3.17
C LYS A 133 16.61 9.08 -2.54
N ASP A 134 15.69 8.11 -2.67
CA ASP A 134 14.35 8.19 -2.07
C ASP A 134 14.43 8.26 -0.53
N ILE A 135 15.26 7.41 0.08
CA ILE A 135 15.53 7.41 1.53
C ILE A 135 16.09 8.77 1.98
N ASP A 136 17.09 9.30 1.28
CA ASP A 136 17.73 10.56 1.62
C ASP A 136 16.76 11.74 1.48
N ASN A 137 15.95 11.76 0.43
CA ASN A 137 14.92 12.78 0.21
C ASN A 137 13.88 12.76 1.34
N LEU A 138 13.37 11.58 1.72
CA LEU A 138 12.41 11.47 2.81
C LEU A 138 13.01 11.89 4.15
N LYS A 139 14.24 11.47 4.47
CA LYS A 139 14.93 11.86 5.72
C LYS A 139 15.19 13.36 5.77
N ALA A 140 15.63 13.96 4.66
CA ALA A 140 15.83 15.40 4.58
C ALA A 140 14.52 16.17 4.79
N ALA A 141 13.43 15.73 4.16
CA ALA A 141 12.11 16.31 4.31
C ALA A 141 11.59 16.17 5.75
N CYS A 142 11.73 15.00 6.37
CA CYS A 142 11.36 14.78 7.77
C CYS A 142 12.12 15.70 8.73
N ASN A 143 13.42 15.86 8.55
CA ASN A 143 14.24 16.75 9.35
C ASN A 143 13.81 18.22 9.18
N ALA A 144 13.56 18.65 7.94
CA ALA A 144 13.14 20.03 7.65
C ALA A 144 11.75 20.35 8.23
N GLN A 145 10.84 19.39 8.25
CA GLN A 145 9.46 19.56 8.70
C GLN A 145 9.23 19.12 10.16
N GLY A 146 10.24 18.59 10.84
CA GLY A 146 10.13 18.12 12.22
C GLY A 146 9.28 16.86 12.39
N ALA A 147 9.13 16.04 11.34
CA ALA A 147 8.42 14.77 11.43
C ALA A 147 9.17 13.80 12.35
N LYS A 148 8.44 13.16 13.27
CA LYS A 148 9.03 12.28 14.31
C LYS A 148 9.08 10.81 13.89
N LYS A 149 8.18 10.40 12.98
CA LYS A 149 8.06 9.04 12.47
C LYS A 149 7.79 9.07 10.97
N ALA A 150 8.43 8.19 10.26
CA ALA A 150 8.23 8.04 8.83
C ALA A 150 8.30 6.56 8.42
N PHE A 151 7.65 6.24 7.32
CA PHE A 151 7.71 4.93 6.68
C PHE A 151 8.00 5.08 5.19
N MET A 152 8.49 4.00 4.58
CA MET A 152 8.67 3.90 3.14
C MET A 152 8.02 2.63 2.63
N ASN A 153 7.33 2.74 1.50
CA ASN A 153 6.66 1.61 0.84
C ASN A 153 7.65 0.75 0.07
N SER A 154 7.35 -0.55 0.02
CA SER A 154 7.99 -1.50 -0.86
C SER A 154 7.01 -2.61 -1.26
N ALA A 155 7.15 -3.11 -2.49
CA ALA A 155 6.27 -4.14 -3.04
C ALA A 155 6.53 -5.50 -2.39
N SER A 156 5.47 -6.29 -2.10
CA SER A 156 5.63 -7.69 -1.72
C SER A 156 6.12 -8.55 -2.89
N PRO A 157 6.81 -9.68 -2.65
CA PRO A 157 7.11 -10.65 -3.72
C PRO A 157 5.86 -11.11 -4.47
N GLY A 158 4.73 -11.25 -3.76
CA GLY A 158 3.45 -11.66 -4.31
C GLY A 158 2.88 -10.61 -5.28
N VAL A 159 2.86 -9.33 -4.91
CA VAL A 159 2.34 -8.28 -5.79
C VAL A 159 3.23 -8.08 -7.02
N ILE A 160 4.55 -8.20 -6.87
CA ILE A 160 5.47 -8.18 -8.02
C ILE A 160 5.09 -9.28 -9.01
N ALA A 161 4.88 -10.51 -8.51
CA ALA A 161 4.50 -11.64 -9.35
C ALA A 161 3.08 -11.52 -9.97
N VAL A 162 2.17 -10.74 -9.38
CA VAL A 162 0.86 -10.43 -9.95
C VAL A 162 0.99 -9.47 -11.14
N PHE A 163 1.77 -8.39 -10.98
CA PHE A 163 1.91 -7.34 -11.98
C PHE A 163 2.97 -7.64 -13.05
N GLN A 164 3.92 -8.52 -12.75
CA GLN A 164 5.04 -8.88 -13.59
C GLN A 164 5.08 -10.41 -13.76
N PRO A 165 4.28 -10.95 -14.72
CA PRO A 165 4.12 -12.40 -14.90
C PRO A 165 5.45 -13.11 -15.17
N ASN A 166 5.55 -14.36 -14.74
CA ASN A 166 6.71 -15.21 -14.91
C ASN A 166 6.72 -15.86 -16.29
N ASN A 167 7.76 -15.61 -17.08
CA ASN A 167 8.06 -16.29 -18.34
C ASN A 167 9.42 -17.01 -18.31
N TYR A 168 10.12 -17.01 -17.18
CA TYR A 168 11.49 -17.54 -17.07
C TYR A 168 11.60 -18.74 -16.11
N TYR A 169 11.08 -18.61 -14.90
CA TYR A 169 11.22 -19.66 -13.88
C TYR A 169 10.27 -20.83 -14.13
N ALA A 170 10.71 -22.05 -13.84
CA ALA A 170 9.97 -23.27 -14.09
C ALA A 170 8.68 -23.43 -13.25
N SER A 171 8.55 -22.68 -12.14
CA SER A 171 7.35 -22.65 -11.30
C SER A 171 7.13 -21.30 -10.67
N HIS A 172 5.89 -21.04 -10.23
CA HIS A 172 5.53 -19.83 -9.48
C HIS A 172 6.29 -19.74 -8.15
N GLU A 173 6.48 -20.86 -7.45
CA GLU A 173 7.23 -20.96 -6.21
C GLU A 173 8.70 -20.53 -6.38
N LYS A 174 9.37 -21.02 -7.45
CA LYS A 174 10.74 -20.61 -7.76
C LYS A 174 10.87 -19.12 -8.07
N TYR A 175 9.88 -18.57 -8.76
CA TYR A 175 9.83 -17.15 -9.05
C TYR A 175 9.63 -16.32 -7.78
N LEU A 176 8.67 -16.69 -6.91
CA LEU A 176 8.47 -16.05 -5.62
C LEU A 176 9.71 -16.10 -4.73
N GLY A 177 10.40 -17.25 -4.71
CA GLY A 177 11.66 -17.40 -3.97
C GLY A 177 12.75 -16.44 -4.45
N ALA A 178 12.94 -16.33 -5.77
CA ALA A 178 13.91 -15.41 -6.36
C ALA A 178 13.58 -13.94 -6.06
N LEU A 179 12.28 -13.57 -6.14
CA LEU A 179 11.83 -12.24 -5.75
C LEU A 179 12.06 -11.96 -4.26
N ALA A 180 11.75 -12.92 -3.39
CA ALA A 180 11.92 -12.78 -1.96
C ALA A 180 13.39 -12.55 -1.58
N ASP A 181 14.30 -13.31 -2.19
CA ASP A 181 15.75 -13.14 -1.96
C ASP A 181 16.24 -11.78 -2.42
N ALA A 182 15.83 -11.31 -3.59
CA ALA A 182 16.23 -10.01 -4.13
C ALA A 182 15.65 -8.84 -3.31
N MET A 183 14.38 -8.92 -2.90
CA MET A 183 13.70 -7.86 -2.14
C MET A 183 14.22 -7.71 -0.71
N THR A 184 14.83 -8.74 -0.12
CA THR A 184 15.46 -8.66 1.21
C THR A 184 16.38 -7.45 1.31
N THR A 185 17.19 -7.17 0.27
CA THR A 185 18.15 -6.07 0.27
C THR A 185 17.47 -4.68 0.36
N GLU A 186 16.38 -4.49 -0.39
CA GLU A 186 15.60 -3.24 -0.34
C GLU A 186 14.95 -3.05 1.02
N TYR A 187 14.34 -4.11 1.56
CA TYR A 187 13.65 -4.06 2.87
C TYR A 187 14.61 -3.74 4.02
N GLU A 188 15.77 -4.39 4.02
CA GLU A 188 16.81 -4.15 5.03
C GLU A 188 17.40 -2.73 4.92
N ALA A 189 17.60 -2.21 3.71
CA ALA A 189 18.10 -0.86 3.49
C ALA A 189 17.15 0.22 4.05
N ILE A 190 15.84 0.08 3.84
CA ILE A 190 14.82 0.99 4.39
C ILE A 190 14.88 1.01 5.92
N VAL A 191 14.90 -0.16 6.55
CA VAL A 191 14.91 -0.25 8.02
C VAL A 191 16.24 0.19 8.61
N ALA A 192 17.36 -0.13 7.96
CA ALA A 192 18.70 0.34 8.36
C ALA A 192 18.83 1.86 8.31
N ALA A 193 18.07 2.53 7.44
CA ALA A 193 17.99 4.00 7.38
C ALA A 193 17.18 4.63 8.55
N GLY A 194 16.55 3.79 9.39
CA GLY A 194 15.75 4.23 10.55
C GLY A 194 14.27 4.48 10.23
N LEU A 195 13.79 4.09 9.06
CA LEU A 195 12.39 4.19 8.64
C LEU A 195 11.64 2.90 9.01
N ASP A 196 10.32 3.01 9.18
CA ASP A 196 9.47 1.83 9.23
C ASP A 196 9.22 1.36 7.78
N LEU A 197 9.25 0.04 7.57
CA LEU A 197 9.01 -0.57 6.26
C LEU A 197 7.51 -0.84 6.08
N GLN A 198 6.89 -0.34 5.03
CA GLN A 198 5.56 -0.80 4.63
C GLN A 198 5.65 -1.74 3.44
N ILE A 199 5.05 -2.90 3.57
CA ILE A 199 4.89 -3.87 2.49
C ILE A 199 3.49 -3.71 1.88
N ASP A 200 3.44 -3.43 0.58
CA ASP A 200 2.18 -3.45 -0.15
C ASP A 200 1.93 -4.86 -0.69
N ALA A 201 0.91 -5.51 -0.13
CA ALA A 201 0.54 -6.89 -0.42
C ALA A 201 -0.96 -7.03 -0.84
N PRO A 202 -1.44 -6.26 -1.83
CA PRO A 202 -2.80 -6.43 -2.35
C PRO A 202 -2.99 -7.76 -3.08
N ASP A 203 -1.93 -8.49 -3.37
CA ASP A 203 -1.98 -9.86 -3.88
C ASP A 203 -2.78 -10.80 -2.99
N LEU A 204 -2.86 -10.54 -1.68
CA LEU A 204 -3.62 -11.34 -0.72
C LEU A 204 -5.14 -11.10 -0.76
N GLY A 205 -5.61 -10.01 -1.35
CA GLY A 205 -7.02 -9.68 -1.57
C GLY A 205 -7.34 -9.55 -3.06
N MET A 206 -6.89 -8.45 -3.68
CA MET A 206 -7.09 -8.12 -5.09
C MET A 206 -6.63 -9.23 -6.04
N GLY A 207 -5.59 -9.98 -5.68
CA GLY A 207 -5.07 -11.09 -6.48
C GLY A 207 -6.14 -12.10 -6.88
N ARG A 208 -7.17 -12.30 -6.05
CA ARG A 208 -8.28 -13.23 -6.27
C ARG A 208 -9.06 -12.90 -7.54
N HIS A 209 -9.41 -11.66 -7.78
CA HIS A 209 -10.25 -11.27 -8.91
C HIS A 209 -9.48 -10.70 -10.10
N ILE A 210 -8.15 -10.61 -10.01
CA ILE A 210 -7.28 -10.18 -11.13
C ILE A 210 -6.51 -11.37 -11.70
N LYS A 211 -5.43 -11.80 -11.04
CA LYS A 211 -4.57 -12.87 -11.54
C LYS A 211 -5.20 -14.25 -11.41
N PHE A 212 -5.88 -14.49 -10.30
CA PHE A 212 -6.50 -15.79 -9.97
C PHE A 212 -8.01 -15.79 -10.22
N ARG A 213 -8.50 -14.93 -11.11
CA ARG A 213 -9.92 -14.74 -11.40
C ARG A 213 -10.64 -16.01 -11.87
N ASP A 214 -9.92 -16.88 -12.59
CA ASP A 214 -10.45 -18.13 -13.15
C ASP A 214 -10.05 -19.37 -12.31
N ALA A 215 -9.27 -19.17 -11.24
CA ALA A 215 -8.89 -20.22 -10.31
C ALA A 215 -10.02 -20.53 -9.31
N THR A 216 -9.98 -21.71 -8.70
CA THR A 216 -10.82 -21.99 -7.52
C THR A 216 -10.35 -21.16 -6.32
N GLU A 217 -11.23 -21.00 -5.33
CA GLU A 217 -10.84 -20.32 -4.08
C GLU A 217 -9.70 -21.05 -3.37
N GLU A 218 -9.73 -22.38 -3.35
CA GLU A 218 -8.67 -23.20 -2.76
C GLU A 218 -7.32 -23.02 -3.45
N GLU A 219 -7.31 -22.92 -4.78
CA GLU A 219 -6.09 -22.61 -5.55
C GLU A 219 -5.56 -21.23 -5.24
N PHE A 220 -6.44 -20.24 -5.14
CA PHE A 220 -6.05 -18.89 -4.70
C PHE A 220 -5.44 -18.92 -3.31
N LEU A 221 -6.10 -19.53 -2.31
CA LEU A 221 -5.62 -19.59 -0.94
C LEU A 221 -4.28 -20.34 -0.81
N ARG A 222 -4.05 -21.41 -1.60
CA ARG A 222 -2.73 -22.07 -1.67
C ARG A 222 -1.66 -21.12 -2.20
N ASN A 223 -1.95 -20.34 -3.24
CA ASN A 223 -1.02 -19.36 -3.79
C ASN A 223 -0.77 -18.21 -2.80
N ALA A 224 -1.82 -17.70 -2.16
CA ALA A 224 -1.70 -16.65 -1.14
C ALA A 224 -0.84 -17.12 0.05
N ASN A 225 -0.95 -18.40 0.47
CA ASN A 225 -0.07 -18.95 1.48
C ASN A 225 1.40 -18.98 1.04
N MET A 226 1.69 -19.38 -0.21
CA MET A 226 3.07 -19.33 -0.75
C MET A 226 3.60 -17.90 -0.81
N GLN A 227 2.75 -16.91 -1.14
CA GLN A 227 3.12 -15.49 -1.14
C GLN A 227 3.48 -14.99 0.27
N VAL A 228 2.70 -15.38 1.29
CA VAL A 228 3.00 -15.07 2.70
C VAL A 228 4.30 -15.73 3.16
N GLU A 229 4.56 -16.97 2.77
CA GLU A 229 5.81 -17.66 3.10
C GLU A 229 7.01 -16.99 2.45
N ALA A 230 6.93 -16.62 1.17
CA ALA A 230 7.96 -15.87 0.47
C ALA A 230 8.21 -14.49 1.12
N LEU A 231 7.12 -13.79 1.50
CA LEU A 231 7.23 -12.51 2.20
C LEU A 231 7.92 -12.68 3.57
N ASN A 232 7.51 -13.65 4.37
CA ASN A 232 8.11 -13.91 5.67
C ASN A 232 9.61 -14.28 5.54
N HIS A 233 9.98 -15.01 4.48
CA HIS A 233 11.38 -15.29 4.17
C HIS A 233 12.15 -14.00 3.85
N ALA A 234 11.61 -13.12 3.00
CA ALA A 234 12.22 -11.85 2.66
C ALA A 234 12.42 -10.94 3.90
N LEU A 235 11.51 -11.02 4.85
CA LEU A 235 11.49 -10.20 6.07
C LEU A 235 12.25 -10.84 7.26
N ARG A 236 12.89 -12.00 7.08
CA ARG A 236 13.43 -12.83 8.18
C ARG A 236 14.33 -12.08 9.18
N ASN A 237 15.11 -11.11 8.70
CA ASN A 237 16.09 -10.37 9.51
C ASN A 237 15.52 -9.06 10.11
N ILE A 238 14.29 -8.67 9.80
CA ILE A 238 13.70 -7.40 10.24
C ILE A 238 12.75 -7.64 11.41
N PRO A 239 12.85 -6.90 12.51
CA PRO A 239 11.90 -6.99 13.62
C PRO A 239 10.46 -6.67 13.16
N ALA A 240 9.48 -7.46 13.63
CA ALA A 240 8.08 -7.36 13.18
C ALA A 240 7.48 -5.97 13.45
N GLU A 241 7.85 -5.33 14.56
CA GLU A 241 7.39 -4.00 14.97
C GLU A 241 7.90 -2.85 14.09
N LYS A 242 8.89 -3.13 13.22
CA LYS A 242 9.40 -2.21 12.21
C LYS A 242 8.69 -2.37 10.86
N ILE A 243 7.77 -3.31 10.77
CA ILE A 243 7.10 -3.66 9.53
C ILE A 243 5.61 -3.44 9.66
N ARG A 244 5.05 -2.77 8.66
CA ARG A 244 3.62 -2.62 8.43
C ARG A 244 3.27 -3.23 7.07
N MET A 245 2.09 -3.81 6.95
CA MET A 245 1.62 -4.46 5.72
C MET A 245 0.25 -3.94 5.34
N HIS A 246 0.12 -3.53 4.09
CA HIS A 246 -1.15 -3.13 3.52
C HIS A 246 -1.72 -4.25 2.64
N ILE A 247 -2.97 -4.58 2.90
CA ILE A 247 -3.81 -5.46 2.07
C ILE A 247 -4.99 -4.66 1.53
N CYS A 248 -5.35 -4.89 0.27
CA CYS A 248 -6.54 -4.29 -0.33
C CYS A 248 -7.14 -5.17 -1.43
N TRP A 249 -8.32 -4.79 -1.87
CA TRP A 249 -9.07 -5.50 -2.90
C TRP A 249 -9.07 -4.77 -4.25
N GLY A 250 -8.38 -3.64 -4.33
CA GLY A 250 -8.23 -2.84 -5.55
C GLY A 250 -8.71 -1.41 -5.36
N ASN A 251 -7.84 -0.45 -5.67
CA ASN A 251 -8.11 0.98 -5.49
C ASN A 251 -8.78 1.58 -6.73
N TYR A 252 -10.03 1.27 -6.95
CA TYR A 252 -10.85 1.81 -8.05
C TYR A 252 -12.31 1.94 -7.62
N GLU A 253 -13.01 2.92 -8.17
CA GLU A 253 -14.46 3.05 -7.97
C GLU A 253 -15.18 2.00 -8.83
N GLY A 254 -15.57 0.89 -8.19
CA GLY A 254 -16.18 -0.24 -8.87
C GLY A 254 -17.14 -1.04 -7.99
N PRO A 255 -17.76 -2.09 -8.56
CA PRO A 255 -18.77 -2.88 -7.86
C PRO A 255 -18.23 -3.70 -6.68
N HIS A 256 -16.99 -4.21 -6.75
CA HIS A 256 -16.31 -4.98 -5.72
C HIS A 256 -17.05 -6.24 -5.23
N HIS A 257 -18.07 -6.71 -5.96
CA HIS A 257 -18.94 -7.81 -5.52
C HIS A 257 -18.33 -9.21 -5.73
N HIS A 258 -17.19 -9.30 -6.41
CA HIS A 258 -16.38 -10.50 -6.54
C HIS A 258 -15.16 -10.53 -5.61
N ASP A 259 -15.00 -9.55 -4.73
CA ASP A 259 -13.93 -9.55 -3.75
C ASP A 259 -14.05 -10.75 -2.81
N ILE A 260 -12.91 -11.36 -2.49
CA ILE A 260 -12.87 -12.41 -1.47
C ILE A 260 -13.06 -11.76 -0.09
N GLY A 261 -13.88 -12.35 0.76
CA GLY A 261 -14.11 -11.85 2.11
C GLY A 261 -12.84 -11.93 2.98
N LEU A 262 -12.71 -10.99 3.91
CA LEU A 262 -11.60 -10.98 4.86
C LEU A 262 -11.56 -12.28 5.69
N ASP A 263 -12.71 -12.87 6.02
CA ASP A 263 -12.82 -14.13 6.77
C ASP A 263 -12.04 -15.29 6.12
N ARG A 264 -11.89 -15.26 4.79
CA ARG A 264 -11.18 -16.29 4.03
C ARG A 264 -9.65 -16.10 4.06
N VAL A 265 -9.17 -14.88 4.16
CA VAL A 265 -7.74 -14.54 4.09
C VAL A 265 -7.14 -14.12 5.43
N LEU A 266 -7.96 -13.86 6.45
CA LEU A 266 -7.51 -13.33 7.74
C LEU A 266 -6.44 -14.21 8.40
N GLY A 267 -6.57 -15.54 8.32
CA GLY A 267 -5.57 -16.47 8.85
C GLY A 267 -4.20 -16.29 8.20
N LEU A 268 -4.15 -16.02 6.89
CA LEU A 268 -2.92 -15.75 6.15
C LEU A 268 -2.34 -14.38 6.53
N VAL A 269 -3.21 -13.37 6.66
CA VAL A 269 -2.81 -12.02 7.10
C VAL A 269 -2.20 -12.06 8.51
N CYS A 270 -2.80 -12.82 9.43
CA CYS A 270 -2.26 -13.01 10.77
C CYS A 270 -0.96 -13.81 10.81
N LYS A 271 -0.75 -14.75 9.87
CA LYS A 271 0.49 -15.53 9.69
C LYS A 271 1.65 -14.67 9.17
N ALA A 272 1.37 -13.60 8.44
CA ALA A 272 2.40 -12.71 7.92
C ALA A 272 3.16 -12.02 9.07
N LYS A 273 4.49 -11.84 8.91
CA LYS A 273 5.39 -11.31 9.95
C LYS A 273 5.08 -9.87 10.39
N PRO A 274 4.68 -8.92 9.53
CA PRO A 274 4.43 -7.53 9.90
C PRO A 274 3.53 -7.38 11.13
N ALA A 275 3.91 -6.51 12.07
CA ALA A 275 3.11 -6.27 13.26
C ALA A 275 1.91 -5.35 12.98
N THR A 276 2.06 -4.32 12.16
CA THR A 276 0.95 -3.42 11.82
C THR A 276 0.28 -3.85 10.52
N ILE A 277 -1.03 -4.03 10.55
CA ILE A 277 -1.84 -4.43 9.40
C ILE A 277 -2.76 -3.27 9.01
N LEU A 278 -2.57 -2.78 7.78
CA LEU A 278 -3.44 -1.78 7.14
C LEU A 278 -4.41 -2.51 6.20
N PHE A 279 -5.68 -2.19 6.26
CA PHE A 279 -6.74 -2.85 5.48
C PHE A 279 -7.92 -1.92 5.25
N GLU A 280 -8.72 -2.19 4.21
CA GLU A 280 -9.92 -1.41 3.91
C GLU A 280 -10.99 -1.55 5.01
N GLY A 281 -11.60 -0.44 5.39
CA GLY A 281 -12.65 -0.39 6.41
C GLY A 281 -13.60 0.80 6.22
N ALA A 282 -13.35 1.69 5.25
CA ALA A 282 -14.25 2.77 4.85
C ALA A 282 -15.02 2.44 3.57
N ASN A 283 -14.43 1.65 2.67
CA ASN A 283 -15.09 1.13 1.48
C ASN A 283 -16.40 0.39 1.87
N PRO A 284 -17.56 0.77 1.32
CA PRO A 284 -18.84 0.14 1.67
C PRO A 284 -18.87 -1.38 1.52
N ARG A 285 -18.05 -1.95 0.64
CA ARG A 285 -17.96 -3.40 0.45
C ARG A 285 -17.32 -4.10 1.64
N HIS A 286 -16.34 -3.46 2.30
CA HIS A 286 -15.54 -4.03 3.39
C HIS A 286 -15.84 -3.40 4.77
N ALA A 287 -16.66 -2.35 4.84
CA ALA A 287 -16.93 -1.62 6.08
C ALA A 287 -17.58 -2.46 7.21
N HIS A 288 -18.19 -3.59 6.87
CA HIS A 288 -18.79 -4.53 7.82
C HIS A 288 -17.77 -5.54 8.41
N GLU A 289 -16.57 -5.67 7.81
CA GLU A 289 -15.61 -6.72 8.16
C GLU A 289 -14.88 -6.49 9.51
N TRP A 290 -15.17 -5.40 10.21
CA TRP A 290 -14.80 -5.29 11.62
C TRP A 290 -15.38 -6.46 12.46
N GLU A 291 -16.51 -7.03 12.06
CA GLU A 291 -17.11 -8.21 12.70
C GLU A 291 -16.20 -9.44 12.57
N VAL A 292 -15.54 -9.59 11.42
CA VAL A 292 -14.56 -10.68 11.18
C VAL A 292 -13.37 -10.56 12.14
N TRP A 293 -12.86 -9.33 12.35
CA TRP A 293 -11.81 -9.08 13.34
C TRP A 293 -12.29 -9.38 14.76
N ALA A 294 -13.52 -9.01 15.11
CA ALA A 294 -14.10 -9.26 16.43
C ALA A 294 -14.24 -10.76 16.71
N GLU A 295 -14.76 -11.52 15.74
CA GLU A 295 -14.87 -12.98 15.86
C GLU A 295 -13.49 -13.66 15.96
N ALA A 296 -12.55 -13.23 15.15
CA ALA A 296 -11.19 -13.78 15.18
C ALA A 296 -10.49 -13.50 16.51
N GLN A 297 -10.64 -12.29 17.06
CA GLN A 297 -10.09 -11.92 18.36
C GLN A 297 -10.73 -12.76 19.47
N ALA A 298 -12.06 -12.94 19.45
CA ALA A 298 -12.77 -13.76 20.42
C ALA A 298 -12.34 -15.25 20.40
N LYS A 299 -11.90 -15.73 19.23
CA LYS A 299 -11.36 -17.09 19.04
C LYS A 299 -9.84 -17.19 19.32
N GLY A 300 -9.17 -16.09 19.71
CA GLY A 300 -7.72 -16.05 19.94
C GLY A 300 -6.88 -16.22 18.67
N LEU A 301 -7.43 -15.90 17.51
CA LEU A 301 -6.74 -16.04 16.22
C LEU A 301 -5.93 -14.78 15.82
N VAL A 302 -6.17 -13.64 16.47
CA VAL A 302 -5.40 -12.41 16.24
C VAL A 302 -4.22 -12.37 17.21
N PRO A 303 -2.98 -12.50 16.74
CA PRO A 303 -1.79 -12.47 17.60
C PRO A 303 -1.68 -11.18 18.41
N ASP A 304 -1.21 -11.26 19.65
CA ASP A 304 -1.12 -10.11 20.57
C ASP A 304 -0.19 -9.01 20.10
N ASN A 305 0.78 -9.35 19.25
CA ASN A 305 1.70 -8.37 18.67
C ASN A 305 1.13 -7.64 17.44
N LYS A 306 -0.08 -7.96 16.97
CA LYS A 306 -0.69 -7.27 15.84
C LYS A 306 -1.33 -5.95 16.28
N VAL A 307 -1.06 -4.90 15.50
CA VAL A 307 -1.66 -3.58 15.57
C VAL A 307 -2.57 -3.42 14.35
N LEU A 308 -3.83 -3.10 14.56
CA LEU A 308 -4.79 -2.87 13.50
C LEU A 308 -4.76 -1.39 13.06
N CYS A 309 -4.62 -1.18 11.78
CA CYS A 309 -4.70 0.14 11.17
C CYS A 309 -5.80 0.14 10.10
N PRO A 310 -7.08 0.17 10.54
CA PRO A 310 -8.20 0.19 9.60
C PRO A 310 -8.17 1.44 8.73
N GLY A 311 -8.57 1.28 7.47
CA GLY A 311 -8.94 2.38 6.61
C GLY A 311 -10.22 3.04 7.13
N LEU A 312 -10.15 4.33 7.36
CA LEU A 312 -11.25 5.15 7.90
C LEU A 312 -11.69 6.22 6.91
N LEU A 313 -10.92 6.35 5.83
CA LEU A 313 -11.12 7.21 4.69
C LEU A 313 -11.17 6.37 3.43
N ASP A 314 -12.22 6.52 2.64
CA ASP A 314 -12.31 5.93 1.31
C ASP A 314 -11.39 6.70 0.33
N SER A 315 -10.51 5.98 -0.37
CA SER A 315 -9.54 6.56 -1.31
C SER A 315 -10.05 6.66 -2.75
N THR A 316 -11.32 6.31 -3.00
CA THR A 316 -11.93 6.28 -4.35
C THR A 316 -12.96 7.36 -4.60
N ASN A 317 -13.37 8.11 -3.57
CA ASN A 317 -14.37 9.18 -3.69
C ASN A 317 -13.91 10.50 -3.05
N ASN A 318 -14.59 11.60 -3.41
CA ASN A 318 -14.28 12.95 -2.95
C ASN A 318 -15.09 13.41 -1.72
N PHE A 319 -15.80 12.53 -1.03
CA PHE A 319 -16.39 12.86 0.26
C PHE A 319 -15.30 13.00 1.33
N ILE A 320 -15.35 14.07 2.11
CA ILE A 320 -14.51 14.22 3.30
C ILE A 320 -15.30 13.61 4.46
N GLU A 321 -14.82 12.52 5.00
CA GLU A 321 -15.47 11.80 6.10
C GLU A 321 -15.55 12.69 7.34
N HIS A 322 -16.70 12.69 8.00
CA HIS A 322 -16.87 13.48 9.21
C HIS A 322 -16.02 12.90 10.37
N PRO A 323 -15.29 13.74 11.15
CA PRO A 323 -14.42 13.25 12.25
C PRO A 323 -15.11 12.34 13.27
N ARG A 324 -16.40 12.55 13.52
CA ARG A 324 -17.18 11.67 14.42
C ARG A 324 -17.38 10.28 13.84
N LEU A 325 -17.52 10.13 12.52
CA LEU A 325 -17.60 8.82 11.87
C LEU A 325 -16.28 8.06 12.03
N ILE A 326 -15.17 8.76 11.81
CA ILE A 326 -13.81 8.22 12.00
C ILE A 326 -13.64 7.76 13.46
N MET A 327 -14.01 8.61 14.43
CA MET A 327 -13.99 8.26 15.85
C MET A 327 -14.81 6.99 16.14
N GLN A 328 -16.04 6.90 15.63
CA GLN A 328 -16.91 5.73 15.84
C GLN A 328 -16.28 4.44 15.34
N ARG A 329 -15.71 4.46 14.14
CA ARG A 329 -15.00 3.31 13.56
C ARG A 329 -13.76 2.93 14.39
N LEU A 330 -12.96 3.91 14.82
CA LEU A 330 -11.79 3.67 15.70
C LEU A 330 -12.17 3.01 17.02
N LEU A 331 -13.27 3.46 17.64
CA LEU A 331 -13.76 2.87 18.89
C LEU A 331 -14.19 1.41 18.71
N GLN A 332 -14.75 1.04 17.56
CA GLN A 332 -15.08 -0.36 17.26
C GLN A 332 -13.80 -1.22 17.31
N TYR A 333 -12.75 -0.85 16.60
CA TYR A 333 -11.49 -1.60 16.58
C TYR A 333 -10.76 -1.57 17.92
N ALA A 334 -10.79 -0.45 18.65
CA ALA A 334 -10.23 -0.35 20.00
C ALA A 334 -10.93 -1.28 21.00
N ASN A 335 -12.24 -1.50 20.84
CA ASN A 335 -12.98 -2.47 21.65
C ASN A 335 -12.64 -3.93 21.31
N ILE A 336 -12.17 -4.21 20.08
CA ILE A 336 -11.79 -5.55 19.64
C ILE A 336 -10.42 -5.93 20.17
N VAL A 337 -9.39 -5.12 19.89
CA VAL A 337 -7.98 -5.48 20.17
C VAL A 337 -7.36 -4.68 21.31
N GLY A 338 -8.07 -3.75 21.90
CA GLY A 338 -7.54 -2.81 22.89
C GLY A 338 -7.00 -1.53 22.26
N LYS A 339 -7.14 -0.42 22.98
CA LYS A 339 -6.80 0.94 22.51
C LYS A 339 -5.34 1.13 22.12
N ASP A 340 -4.44 0.35 22.71
CA ASP A 340 -2.99 0.45 22.47
C ASP A 340 -2.56 -0.28 21.17
N ARG A 341 -3.46 -1.05 20.56
CA ARG A 341 -3.22 -1.83 19.33
C ARG A 341 -4.02 -1.33 18.12
N VAL A 342 -4.37 -0.03 18.09
CA VAL A 342 -5.11 0.59 16.98
C VAL A 342 -4.39 1.86 16.50
N MET A 343 -4.31 2.02 15.19
CA MET A 343 -3.90 3.24 14.50
C MET A 343 -5.01 3.69 13.54
N ALA A 344 -5.00 4.96 13.14
CA ALA A 344 -5.93 5.50 12.16
C ALA A 344 -5.26 5.58 10.78
N GLY A 345 -5.83 4.91 9.77
CA GLY A 345 -5.31 4.83 8.42
C GLY A 345 -6.33 5.19 7.33
N THR A 346 -5.91 5.01 6.07
CA THR A 346 -6.74 5.13 4.87
C THR A 346 -6.96 3.76 4.24
N ASP A 347 -8.03 3.58 3.47
CA ASP A 347 -8.31 2.31 2.78
C ASP A 347 -7.16 1.92 1.85
N CYS A 348 -6.79 2.84 0.95
CA CYS A 348 -5.64 2.73 0.04
C CYS A 348 -4.91 4.06 -0.07
N GLY A 349 -3.93 4.15 -0.98
CA GLY A 349 -3.26 5.39 -1.33
C GLY A 349 -4.11 6.29 -2.24
N PHE A 350 -3.82 7.58 -2.26
CA PHE A 350 -4.52 8.56 -3.10
C PHE A 350 -3.88 8.78 -4.48
N GLY A 351 -2.80 8.07 -4.79
CA GLY A 351 -2.06 8.22 -6.03
C GLY A 351 -1.35 6.93 -6.47
N THR A 352 -2.05 5.81 -6.47
CA THR A 352 -1.55 4.45 -6.70
C THR A 352 -0.69 4.30 -7.96
N PHE A 353 -1.06 4.97 -9.04
CA PHE A 353 -0.30 5.02 -10.29
C PHE A 353 -0.06 6.47 -10.70
N ALA A 354 1.10 6.76 -11.28
CA ALA A 354 1.39 8.10 -11.77
C ALA A 354 0.36 8.55 -12.82
N GLY A 355 -0.15 9.76 -12.67
CA GLY A 355 -1.19 10.31 -13.55
C GLY A 355 -2.59 9.73 -13.36
N PHE A 356 -2.78 8.91 -12.31
CA PHE A 356 -4.08 8.35 -11.95
C PHE A 356 -4.41 8.57 -10.47
N GLY A 357 -5.57 9.13 -10.18
CA GLY A 357 -6.09 9.34 -8.84
C GLY A 357 -7.56 9.72 -8.91
N ALA A 358 -8.41 9.01 -8.14
CA ALA A 358 -9.86 9.28 -8.07
C ALA A 358 -10.17 10.53 -7.24
N VAL A 359 -9.35 10.80 -6.22
CA VAL A 359 -9.56 11.91 -5.29
C VAL A 359 -8.78 13.14 -5.74
N HIS A 360 -9.45 14.29 -5.80
CA HIS A 360 -8.83 15.56 -6.14
C HIS A 360 -7.75 15.92 -5.10
N PRO A 361 -6.54 16.36 -5.52
CA PRO A 361 -5.39 16.51 -4.62
C PRO A 361 -5.63 17.31 -3.33
N PRO A 362 -6.25 18.52 -3.34
CA PRO A 362 -6.57 19.23 -2.09
C PRO A 362 -7.55 18.47 -1.20
N ILE A 363 -8.48 17.69 -1.77
CA ILE A 363 -9.44 16.90 -1.00
C ILE A 363 -8.73 15.75 -0.27
N ALA A 364 -7.72 15.11 -0.88
CA ALA A 364 -6.94 14.06 -0.22
C ALA A 364 -6.33 14.57 1.09
N TYR A 365 -5.71 15.75 1.09
CA TYR A 365 -5.15 16.35 2.32
C TYR A 365 -6.23 16.80 3.32
N ALA A 366 -7.39 17.28 2.84
CA ALA A 366 -8.52 17.60 3.71
C ALA A 366 -9.10 16.34 4.39
N LYS A 367 -9.13 15.19 3.68
CA LYS A 367 -9.48 13.88 4.26
C LYS A 367 -8.48 13.47 5.34
N LEU A 368 -7.16 13.62 5.10
CA LEU A 368 -6.12 13.34 6.11
C LEU A 368 -6.27 14.23 7.36
N LYS A 369 -6.62 15.51 7.18
CA LYS A 369 -6.92 16.39 8.31
C LYS A 369 -8.12 15.90 9.11
N SER A 370 -9.20 15.50 8.44
CA SER A 370 -10.37 14.91 9.10
C SER A 370 -10.04 13.62 9.84
N LEU A 371 -9.11 12.80 9.29
CA LEU A 371 -8.58 11.60 9.96
C LEU A 371 -7.94 11.97 11.30
N ALA A 372 -7.08 12.98 11.30
CA ALA A 372 -6.39 13.43 12.51
C ALA A 372 -7.38 13.97 13.56
N GLU A 373 -8.37 14.75 13.13
CA GLU A 373 -9.43 15.25 14.02
C GLU A 373 -10.25 14.08 14.62
N GLY A 374 -10.60 13.07 13.83
CA GLY A 374 -11.31 11.88 14.30
C GLY A 374 -10.49 11.03 15.27
N ALA A 375 -9.19 10.86 15.00
CA ALA A 375 -8.27 10.17 15.89
C ALA A 375 -8.10 10.92 17.24
N ALA A 376 -8.07 12.24 17.22
CA ALA A 376 -8.04 13.07 18.45
C ALA A 376 -9.31 12.87 19.29
N LEU A 377 -10.50 12.86 18.65
CA LEU A 377 -11.77 12.58 19.34
C LEU A 377 -11.81 11.17 19.94
N ALA A 378 -11.30 10.16 19.22
CA ALA A 378 -11.21 8.79 19.72
C ALA A 378 -10.23 8.71 20.90
N THR A 379 -9.07 9.38 20.81
CA THR A 379 -8.09 9.47 21.89
C THR A 379 -8.72 10.02 23.15
N GLN A 380 -9.43 11.14 23.06
CA GLN A 380 -10.13 11.75 24.19
C GLN A 380 -11.12 10.79 24.84
N LYS A 381 -11.85 9.99 24.04
CA LYS A 381 -12.79 8.98 24.56
C LYS A 381 -12.10 7.82 25.27
N LEU A 382 -10.93 7.37 24.78
CA LEU A 382 -10.25 6.17 25.27
C LEU A 382 -9.31 6.41 26.44
N TRP A 383 -8.71 7.60 26.56
CA TRP A 383 -7.76 7.94 27.63
C TRP A 383 -8.26 9.06 28.58
N GLY A 384 -9.39 9.69 28.26
CA GLY A 384 -9.86 10.88 28.97
C GLY A 384 -9.16 12.14 28.46
N ASN A 385 -9.45 13.28 29.07
CA ASN A 385 -8.72 14.53 28.78
C ASN A 385 -7.30 14.36 29.31
N ALA A 386 -6.33 14.19 28.40
CA ALA A 386 -4.91 14.27 28.71
C ALA A 386 -4.47 15.73 28.80
#